data_fa5920a4552edfe9feea9029a79e4542
#
_entry.id   fa5920a4552edfe9feea9029a79e4542
#
_cell.length_a   1.000
_cell.length_b   1.000
_cell.length_c   1.000
_cell.angle_alpha   90.00
_cell.angle_beta   90.00
_cell.angle_gamma   90.00
#
_symmetry.space_group_name_H-M   'P 1'
#
loop_
_entity.id
_entity.type
_entity.pdbx_description
1 polymer ?
#
loop_
_entity_poly.entity_id
_entity_poly.type
_entity_poly.pdbx_seq_one_letter_code
_entity_poly.pdbx_strand_id
1 'polypeptide(L)'
;LTLPFIVNGRTWAQAAWTSSNTAVLTVRSGIGAEPAVGVIRPAEADTRVTLTARYAFTYDDSITLSETFDVVIKAKETDSSYQRALDAVFTADKLTDAATGAALDLGAVKNDIQFPTTRDLGAYMMEQFGKGFDGKYTPLVITSSAPAVIAEPDVANAARVAVYRPAVDEEAKTVTLTVKILDRPSGEGRDYASMPVLAEKSVTVSVQPLTQEEINAEKELMAEVKAHYWDGIRNANTDQNNVTTDLHAFQECYLNDNGELTWVYDRKHLKNHGIVPVPLDNWYDQQIWRLFRSSNADVVAHENLLVTRQEESKAVTVTSYLSSETLGRYAEKYPQNADFQKLYKQPVTIDLVVTGTQYAQGNNEGRVQAARRALAARPTVTVSFSLTGRGMGFAESNLEYAEGSTVYDVFSDLLAEHGYTCKRRGSYIAAITSNSGVTLEEFDEGKNSGWMYRVNGELVGRYMSAQGLKDGDRIELYFTSDWTSEPGAEGWQKPGKIETIVNADGSVTKIETKSDGTVIETTTWRDGSTLTAETSPNGRVETVEKRADGTTVETVESA
;
A
#
# COMPACT_ATOMS: atom_id res chain seq x y z
N LEU A 1 -16.53 -31.64 -2.68
CA LEU A 1 -17.12 -32.88 -2.20
C LEU A 1 -17.40 -32.77 -0.70
N THR A 2 -18.65 -32.90 -0.27
CA THR A 2 -19.01 -32.90 1.15
C THR A 2 -18.90 -34.33 1.68
N LEU A 3 -18.15 -34.51 2.77
CA LEU A 3 -17.90 -35.81 3.39
C LEU A 3 -18.59 -35.84 4.77
N PRO A 4 -19.38 -36.88 5.09
CA PRO A 4 -20.02 -36.97 6.39
C PRO A 4 -19.00 -36.95 7.54
N PHE A 5 -19.26 -36.16 8.55
CA PHE A 5 -18.45 -36.10 9.75
C PHE A 5 -19.13 -36.79 10.95
N ILE A 6 -20.44 -36.68 11.00
CA ILE A 6 -21.30 -37.26 12.05
C ILE A 6 -22.09 -38.41 11.46
N VAL A 7 -22.11 -39.53 12.15
CA VAL A 7 -22.85 -40.73 11.73
C VAL A 7 -24.31 -40.64 12.20
N ASN A 8 -25.25 -40.64 11.24
CA ASN A 8 -26.69 -40.61 11.50
C ASN A 8 -27.16 -39.50 12.47
N GLY A 9 -26.51 -38.31 12.36
CA GLY A 9 -26.84 -37.16 13.21
C GLY A 9 -26.46 -37.31 14.69
N ARG A 10 -25.64 -38.28 15.03
CA ARG A 10 -25.21 -38.54 16.40
C ARG A 10 -23.73 -38.24 16.59
N THR A 11 -23.41 -37.55 17.67
CA THR A 11 -22.05 -37.08 17.99
C THR A 11 -21.13 -38.13 18.63
N TRP A 12 -21.63 -39.30 18.94
CA TRP A 12 -20.88 -40.37 19.62
C TRP A 12 -19.92 -41.16 18.69
N ALA A 13 -20.01 -40.97 17.38
CA ALA A 13 -19.04 -41.50 16.43
C ALA A 13 -18.70 -40.43 15.38
N GLN A 14 -17.42 -40.14 15.20
CA GLN A 14 -16.91 -39.17 14.25
C GLN A 14 -16.09 -39.86 13.18
N ALA A 15 -16.19 -39.36 11.94
CA ALA A 15 -15.45 -39.87 10.80
C ALA A 15 -14.23 -39.00 10.52
N ALA A 16 -13.05 -39.60 10.59
CA ALA A 16 -11.82 -39.00 10.04
C ALA A 16 -11.60 -39.54 8.63
N TRP A 17 -11.43 -38.63 7.68
CA TRP A 17 -11.28 -38.97 6.27
C TRP A 17 -9.84 -38.82 5.80
N THR A 18 -9.37 -39.77 5.00
CA THR A 18 -8.08 -39.69 4.30
C THR A 18 -8.24 -39.99 2.83
N SER A 19 -7.34 -39.46 2.01
CA SER A 19 -7.30 -39.66 0.56
C SER A 19 -6.03 -40.37 0.16
N SER A 20 -6.12 -41.37 -0.72
CA SER A 20 -4.96 -42.05 -1.28
C SER A 20 -4.13 -41.19 -2.24
N ASN A 21 -4.72 -40.09 -2.73
CA ASN A 21 -4.03 -39.14 -3.60
C ASN A 21 -4.43 -37.70 -3.25
N THR A 22 -3.65 -37.10 -2.35
CA THR A 22 -3.89 -35.73 -1.87
C THR A 22 -3.60 -34.65 -2.92
N ALA A 23 -2.85 -34.95 -3.95
CA ALA A 23 -2.63 -34.02 -5.07
C ALA A 23 -3.91 -33.77 -5.89
N VAL A 24 -4.77 -34.81 -6.00
CA VAL A 24 -6.00 -34.76 -6.80
C VAL A 24 -7.24 -34.54 -5.91
N LEU A 25 -7.25 -35.08 -4.71
CA LEU A 25 -8.32 -34.95 -3.74
C LEU A 25 -7.75 -34.78 -2.34
N THR A 26 -7.74 -33.55 -1.85
CA THR A 26 -7.32 -33.24 -0.47
C THR A 26 -8.54 -33.23 0.44
N VAL A 27 -8.45 -33.89 1.60
CA VAL A 27 -9.51 -33.85 2.60
C VAL A 27 -9.15 -32.84 3.69
N ARG A 28 -10.08 -31.92 3.97
CA ARG A 28 -10.04 -31.05 5.14
C ARG A 28 -11.02 -31.56 6.18
N SER A 29 -10.54 -31.71 7.41
CA SER A 29 -11.38 -32.16 8.53
C SER A 29 -12.49 -31.17 8.81
N GLY A 30 -13.67 -31.67 9.13
CA GLY A 30 -14.76 -30.87 9.69
C GLY A 30 -14.41 -30.35 11.10
N ILE A 31 -15.02 -29.26 11.49
CA ILE A 31 -14.88 -28.66 12.83
C ILE A 31 -16.25 -28.61 13.49
N GLY A 32 -16.38 -29.18 14.69
CA GLY A 32 -17.65 -29.22 15.41
C GLY A 32 -18.69 -30.06 14.67
N ALA A 33 -19.83 -29.47 14.29
CA ALA A 33 -20.91 -30.14 13.56
C ALA A 33 -20.76 -30.01 12.02
N GLU A 34 -19.74 -29.29 11.54
CA GLU A 34 -19.53 -29.08 10.10
C GLU A 34 -18.94 -30.34 9.44
N PRO A 35 -19.43 -30.71 8.23
CA PRO A 35 -18.90 -31.85 7.51
C PRO A 35 -17.47 -31.62 7.06
N ALA A 36 -16.70 -32.71 6.92
CA ALA A 36 -15.40 -32.64 6.25
C ALA A 36 -15.60 -32.32 4.76
N VAL A 37 -14.66 -31.55 4.19
CA VAL A 37 -14.71 -31.12 2.79
C VAL A 37 -13.58 -31.75 1.99
N GLY A 38 -13.93 -32.48 0.95
CA GLY A 38 -12.96 -32.93 -0.07
C GLY A 38 -12.77 -31.84 -1.12
N VAL A 39 -11.56 -31.28 -1.20
CA VAL A 39 -11.17 -30.32 -2.25
C VAL A 39 -10.61 -31.10 -3.45
N ILE A 40 -11.31 -31.03 -4.57
CA ILE A 40 -10.95 -31.74 -5.82
C ILE A 40 -10.07 -30.84 -6.66
N ARG A 41 -8.92 -31.39 -7.11
CA ARG A 41 -8.02 -30.82 -8.11
C ARG A 41 -7.89 -31.81 -9.27
N PRO A 42 -8.72 -31.70 -10.32
CA PRO A 42 -8.67 -32.62 -11.44
C PRO A 42 -7.29 -32.65 -12.11
N ALA A 43 -6.80 -33.85 -12.37
CA ALA A 43 -5.59 -34.07 -13.17
C ALA A 43 -5.92 -34.07 -14.67
N GLU A 44 -4.90 -34.21 -15.52
CA GLU A 44 -5.05 -34.26 -16.99
C GLU A 44 -5.78 -35.53 -17.48
N ALA A 45 -5.88 -36.57 -16.63
CA ALA A 45 -6.58 -37.80 -16.92
C ALA A 45 -7.49 -38.22 -15.75
N ASP A 46 -8.53 -38.99 -16.06
CA ASP A 46 -9.38 -39.60 -15.04
C ASP A 46 -8.54 -40.32 -14.00
N THR A 47 -8.63 -39.92 -12.75
CA THR A 47 -7.80 -40.45 -11.67
C THR A 47 -8.67 -41.14 -10.62
N ARG A 48 -8.39 -42.41 -10.36
CA ARG A 48 -9.04 -43.15 -9.28
C ARG A 48 -8.38 -42.76 -7.95
N VAL A 49 -9.19 -42.40 -6.98
CA VAL A 49 -8.77 -42.05 -5.62
C VAL A 49 -9.59 -42.89 -4.64
N THR A 50 -8.93 -43.53 -3.69
CA THR A 50 -9.62 -44.20 -2.59
C THR A 50 -9.71 -43.26 -1.39
N LEU A 51 -10.92 -42.97 -0.97
CA LEU A 51 -11.22 -42.27 0.28
C LEU A 51 -11.42 -43.32 1.40
N THR A 52 -10.76 -43.11 2.52
CA THR A 52 -10.93 -43.97 3.71
C THR A 52 -11.59 -43.13 4.80
N ALA A 53 -12.75 -43.57 5.26
CA ALA A 53 -13.41 -43.07 6.45
C ALA A 53 -13.02 -43.97 7.62
N ARG A 54 -12.41 -43.39 8.65
CA ARG A 54 -12.16 -44.04 9.92
C ARG A 54 -13.12 -43.50 10.97
N TYR A 55 -13.95 -44.31 11.49
CA TYR A 55 -14.88 -43.98 12.57
C TYR A 55 -14.28 -44.33 13.91
N ALA A 56 -14.30 -43.43 14.86
CA ALA A 56 -13.90 -43.68 16.25
C ALA A 56 -15.07 -43.28 17.18
N PHE A 57 -15.29 -44.05 18.22
CA PHE A 57 -16.27 -43.69 19.23
C PHE A 57 -15.70 -42.60 20.14
N THR A 58 -16.51 -41.60 20.44
CA THR A 58 -16.08 -40.43 21.24
C THR A 58 -15.71 -40.80 22.69
N TYR A 59 -16.24 -41.91 23.19
CA TYR A 59 -16.01 -42.37 24.58
C TYR A 59 -15.00 -43.51 24.70
N ASP A 60 -14.58 -44.11 23.60
CA ASP A 60 -13.60 -45.19 23.55
C ASP A 60 -12.95 -45.22 22.15
N ASP A 61 -11.83 -44.59 21.98
CA ASP A 61 -11.09 -44.46 20.72
C ASP A 61 -10.42 -45.77 20.26
N SER A 62 -10.39 -46.77 21.15
CA SER A 62 -9.94 -48.12 20.78
C SER A 62 -10.94 -48.86 19.87
N ILE A 63 -12.21 -48.47 19.94
CA ILE A 63 -13.26 -49.00 19.07
C ILE A 63 -13.30 -48.21 17.79
N THR A 64 -12.74 -48.75 16.71
CA THR A 64 -12.67 -48.11 15.41
C THR A 64 -13.23 -49.02 14.31
N LEU A 65 -13.89 -48.38 13.33
CA LEU A 65 -14.30 -49.00 12.09
C LEU A 65 -13.72 -48.21 10.92
N SER A 66 -13.23 -48.87 9.89
CA SER A 66 -12.76 -48.22 8.67
C SER A 66 -13.52 -48.73 7.46
N GLU A 67 -13.89 -47.80 6.56
CA GLU A 67 -14.54 -48.10 5.31
C GLU A 67 -13.90 -47.34 4.18
N THR A 68 -13.82 -47.95 3.00
CA THR A 68 -13.16 -47.34 1.84
C THR A 68 -14.14 -47.12 0.69
N PHE A 69 -13.97 -46.00 0.00
CA PHE A 69 -14.78 -45.60 -1.14
C PHE A 69 -13.88 -45.25 -2.32
N ASP A 70 -14.00 -45.99 -3.41
CA ASP A 70 -13.31 -45.65 -4.65
C ASP A 70 -14.12 -44.60 -5.41
N VAL A 71 -13.51 -43.47 -5.67
CA VAL A 71 -14.05 -42.38 -6.49
C VAL A 71 -13.18 -42.15 -7.70
N VAL A 72 -13.79 -41.86 -8.84
CA VAL A 72 -13.07 -41.44 -10.03
C VAL A 72 -13.23 -39.92 -10.14
N ILE A 73 -12.14 -39.22 -9.94
CA ILE A 73 -12.04 -37.80 -10.24
C ILE A 73 -11.84 -37.69 -11.74
N LYS A 74 -12.85 -37.11 -12.42
CA LYS A 74 -12.77 -36.90 -13.86
C LYS A 74 -11.60 -36.00 -14.22
N ALA A 75 -11.00 -36.25 -15.36
CA ALA A 75 -10.01 -35.34 -15.94
C ALA A 75 -10.56 -33.93 -16.01
N LYS A 76 -9.67 -32.97 -15.88
CA LYS A 76 -10.01 -31.58 -16.10
C LYS A 76 -10.59 -31.46 -17.51
N GLU A 77 -11.88 -31.13 -17.62
CA GLU A 77 -12.42 -30.69 -18.89
C GLU A 77 -11.65 -29.42 -19.27
N THR A 78 -10.89 -29.51 -20.35
CA THR A 78 -10.19 -28.34 -20.89
C THR A 78 -11.28 -27.41 -21.41
N ASP A 79 -11.73 -26.50 -20.57
CA ASP A 79 -12.69 -25.48 -20.99
C ASP A 79 -11.99 -24.54 -21.97
N SER A 80 -12.04 -24.91 -23.24
CA SER A 80 -11.46 -24.13 -24.33
C SER A 80 -12.06 -22.70 -24.44
N SER A 81 -13.11 -22.40 -23.68
CA SER A 81 -13.73 -21.06 -23.69
C SER A 81 -12.78 -19.99 -23.15
N TYR A 82 -12.00 -20.30 -22.11
CA TYR A 82 -10.99 -19.37 -21.59
C TYR A 82 -9.89 -19.11 -22.60
N GLN A 83 -9.37 -20.16 -23.25
CA GLN A 83 -8.32 -20.00 -24.27
C GLN A 83 -8.85 -19.21 -25.47
N ARG A 84 -10.06 -19.53 -25.97
CA ARG A 84 -10.66 -18.80 -27.09
C ARG A 84 -10.95 -17.34 -26.74
N ALA A 85 -11.35 -17.06 -25.51
CA ALA A 85 -11.56 -15.70 -25.05
C ALA A 85 -10.23 -14.94 -24.96
N LEU A 86 -9.20 -15.57 -24.41
CA LEU A 86 -7.87 -14.97 -24.33
C LEU A 86 -7.31 -14.69 -25.74
N ASP A 87 -7.48 -15.63 -26.66
CA ASP A 87 -7.02 -15.47 -28.06
C ASP A 87 -7.75 -14.36 -28.82
N ALA A 88 -9.02 -14.12 -28.50
CA ALA A 88 -9.83 -13.10 -29.16
C ALA A 88 -9.67 -11.71 -28.54
N VAL A 89 -9.44 -11.64 -27.22
CA VAL A 89 -9.40 -10.37 -26.48
C VAL A 89 -7.98 -9.82 -26.38
N PHE A 90 -6.96 -10.67 -26.20
CA PHE A 90 -5.56 -10.25 -26.07
C PHE A 90 -4.83 -10.38 -27.41
N THR A 91 -5.23 -9.59 -28.37
CA THR A 91 -4.58 -9.48 -29.69
C THR A 91 -3.69 -8.25 -29.74
N ALA A 92 -2.67 -8.25 -30.61
CA ALA A 92 -1.71 -7.17 -30.74
C ALA A 92 -2.36 -5.80 -31.01
N ASP A 93 -3.43 -5.80 -31.80
CA ASP A 93 -4.22 -4.60 -32.16
C ASP A 93 -5.05 -4.02 -31.00
N LYS A 94 -5.24 -4.79 -29.92
CA LYS A 94 -5.96 -4.36 -28.71
C LYS A 94 -5.04 -3.95 -27.56
N LEU A 95 -3.74 -4.17 -27.70
CA LEU A 95 -2.76 -3.60 -26.79
C LEU A 95 -2.58 -2.12 -27.15
N THR A 96 -2.58 -1.26 -26.15
CA THR A 96 -2.41 0.17 -26.39
C THR A 96 -1.25 0.74 -25.59
N ASP A 97 -0.67 1.77 -26.11
CA ASP A 97 0.25 2.63 -25.40
C ASP A 97 -0.51 3.39 -24.30
N ALA A 98 -0.11 3.23 -23.06
CA ALA A 98 -0.86 3.76 -21.92
C ALA A 98 -0.80 5.30 -21.80
N ALA A 99 0.17 5.94 -22.44
CA ALA A 99 0.30 7.40 -22.44
C ALA A 99 -0.57 8.04 -23.53
N THR A 100 -0.64 7.41 -24.72
CA THR A 100 -1.31 7.98 -25.88
C THR A 100 -2.70 7.39 -26.16
N GLY A 101 -2.95 6.17 -25.64
CA GLY A 101 -4.14 5.38 -25.99
C GLY A 101 -4.14 4.82 -27.42
N ALA A 102 -3.07 5.04 -28.19
CA ALA A 102 -2.93 4.51 -29.54
C ALA A 102 -2.62 3.01 -29.52
N ALA A 103 -2.85 2.33 -30.63
CA ALA A 103 -2.43 0.93 -30.80
C ALA A 103 -0.92 0.81 -30.56
N LEU A 104 -0.51 -0.23 -29.81
CA LEU A 104 0.88 -0.42 -29.43
C LEU A 104 1.71 -0.89 -30.64
N ASP A 105 2.81 -0.19 -30.91
CA ASP A 105 3.85 -0.70 -31.80
C ASP A 105 4.71 -1.72 -31.04
N LEU A 106 4.46 -3.00 -31.28
CA LEU A 106 5.19 -4.09 -30.62
C LEU A 106 6.70 -4.07 -30.92
N GLY A 107 7.11 -3.47 -32.05
CA GLY A 107 8.51 -3.33 -32.46
C GLY A 107 9.21 -2.13 -31.82
N ALA A 108 8.47 -1.19 -31.22
CA ALA A 108 9.03 0.09 -30.75
C ALA A 108 8.35 0.59 -29.48
N VAL A 109 8.24 -0.25 -28.45
CA VAL A 109 7.61 0.11 -27.18
C VAL A 109 8.46 1.14 -26.42
N LYS A 110 7.83 2.25 -26.04
CA LYS A 110 8.47 3.35 -25.30
C LYS A 110 7.76 3.69 -23.99
N ASN A 111 6.46 3.44 -23.88
CA ASN A 111 5.63 3.77 -22.74
C ASN A 111 5.06 2.51 -22.08
N ASP A 112 4.42 2.68 -20.95
CA ASP A 112 3.69 1.60 -20.30
C ASP A 112 2.65 1.00 -21.25
N ILE A 113 2.38 -0.28 -21.08
CA ILE A 113 1.45 -1.02 -21.93
C ILE A 113 0.12 -1.16 -21.21
N GLN A 114 -0.96 -0.78 -21.90
CA GLN A 114 -2.31 -1.03 -21.44
C GLN A 114 -2.83 -2.30 -22.11
N PHE A 115 -3.16 -3.29 -21.31
CA PHE A 115 -3.80 -4.54 -21.73
C PHE A 115 -5.34 -4.41 -21.68
N PRO A 116 -6.07 -5.23 -22.44
CA PRO A 116 -7.50 -5.42 -22.23
C PRO A 116 -7.80 -5.82 -20.79
N THR A 117 -8.96 -5.43 -20.30
CA THR A 117 -9.36 -5.63 -18.91
C THR A 117 -10.10 -6.96 -18.71
N THR A 118 -10.26 -7.37 -17.46
CA THR A 118 -11.15 -8.50 -17.10
C THR A 118 -12.60 -8.25 -17.50
N ARG A 119 -13.01 -6.98 -17.65
CA ARG A 119 -14.34 -6.62 -18.17
C ARG A 119 -14.46 -6.97 -19.65
N ASP A 120 -13.43 -6.68 -20.45
CA ASP A 120 -13.42 -7.01 -21.89
C ASP A 120 -13.48 -8.52 -22.09
N LEU A 121 -12.71 -9.27 -21.29
CA LEU A 121 -12.74 -10.72 -21.29
C LEU A 121 -14.13 -11.25 -20.88
N GLY A 122 -14.71 -10.69 -19.81
CA GLY A 122 -16.05 -11.06 -19.34
C GLY A 122 -17.16 -10.77 -20.35
N ALA A 123 -17.07 -9.63 -21.04
CA ALA A 123 -18.03 -9.27 -22.09
C ALA A 123 -17.97 -10.28 -23.25
N TYR A 124 -16.78 -10.62 -23.72
CA TYR A 124 -16.60 -11.62 -24.77
C TYR A 124 -17.10 -13.02 -24.34
N MET A 125 -16.75 -13.46 -23.13
CA MET A 125 -17.19 -14.76 -22.61
C MET A 125 -18.71 -14.86 -22.48
N MET A 126 -19.35 -13.79 -22.00
CA MET A 126 -20.81 -13.74 -21.90
C MET A 126 -21.48 -13.79 -23.28
N GLU A 127 -20.96 -13.02 -24.22
CA GLU A 127 -21.51 -12.96 -25.60
C GLU A 127 -21.35 -14.28 -26.35
N GLN A 128 -20.14 -14.88 -26.30
CA GLN A 128 -19.82 -16.05 -27.11
C GLN A 128 -20.21 -17.38 -26.47
N PHE A 129 -20.21 -17.46 -25.16
CA PHE A 129 -20.38 -18.72 -24.42
C PHE A 129 -21.51 -18.70 -23.39
N GLY A 130 -22.16 -17.54 -23.15
CA GLY A 130 -23.14 -17.38 -22.08
C GLY A 130 -22.55 -17.58 -20.67
N LYS A 131 -21.24 -17.48 -20.53
CA LYS A 131 -20.50 -17.67 -19.26
C LYS A 131 -20.04 -16.35 -18.69
N GLY A 132 -20.32 -16.14 -17.40
CA GLY A 132 -19.73 -15.03 -16.66
C GLY A 132 -18.22 -15.26 -16.42
N PHE A 133 -17.47 -14.15 -16.33
CA PHE A 133 -16.07 -14.16 -15.90
C PHE A 133 -15.96 -13.41 -14.57
N ASP A 134 -15.46 -14.08 -13.55
CA ASP A 134 -15.23 -13.48 -12.23
C ASP A 134 -13.74 -13.49 -11.90
N GLY A 135 -13.09 -12.34 -12.01
CA GLY A 135 -11.67 -12.18 -11.72
C GLY A 135 -11.26 -12.50 -10.26
N LYS A 136 -12.24 -12.70 -9.36
CA LYS A 136 -11.95 -13.16 -8.00
C LYS A 136 -11.58 -14.66 -7.98
N TYR A 137 -12.26 -15.46 -8.80
CA TYR A 137 -12.04 -16.91 -8.88
C TYR A 137 -11.22 -17.32 -10.10
N THR A 138 -11.16 -16.47 -11.10
CA THR A 138 -10.35 -16.65 -12.31
C THR A 138 -9.43 -15.43 -12.50
N PRO A 139 -8.44 -15.23 -11.61
CA PRO A 139 -7.55 -14.08 -11.72
C PRO A 139 -6.74 -14.11 -13.03
N LEU A 140 -6.61 -12.93 -13.62
CA LEU A 140 -5.76 -12.71 -14.78
C LEU A 140 -4.43 -12.13 -14.29
N VAL A 141 -3.34 -12.80 -14.61
CA VAL A 141 -1.99 -12.35 -14.25
C VAL A 141 -1.15 -12.18 -15.51
N ILE A 142 -0.18 -11.26 -15.45
CA ILE A 142 0.76 -11.00 -16.53
C ILE A 142 2.16 -11.25 -15.98
N THR A 143 2.91 -12.13 -16.64
CA THR A 143 4.31 -12.41 -16.31
C THR A 143 5.23 -11.92 -17.41
N SER A 144 6.46 -11.57 -17.05
CA SER A 144 7.46 -11.00 -17.96
C SER A 144 8.72 -11.87 -18.03
N SER A 145 9.25 -12.09 -19.23
CA SER A 145 10.55 -12.74 -19.39
C SER A 145 11.73 -11.86 -18.92
N ALA A 146 11.49 -10.58 -18.71
CA ALA A 146 12.47 -9.62 -18.21
C ALA A 146 11.78 -8.59 -17.27
N PRO A 147 11.47 -8.96 -15.99
CA PRO A 147 10.74 -8.10 -15.06
C PRO A 147 11.44 -6.76 -14.76
N ALA A 148 12.75 -6.70 -14.93
CA ALA A 148 13.52 -5.47 -14.79
C ALA A 148 13.26 -4.46 -15.93
N VAL A 149 12.76 -4.92 -17.08
CA VAL A 149 12.44 -4.09 -18.27
C VAL A 149 10.95 -3.83 -18.36
N ILE A 150 10.13 -4.86 -18.21
CA ILE A 150 8.68 -4.73 -18.11
C ILE A 150 8.27 -5.40 -16.81
N ALA A 151 7.85 -4.60 -15.84
CA ALA A 151 7.52 -5.07 -14.50
C ALA A 151 6.25 -5.93 -14.50
N GLU A 152 6.27 -6.99 -13.72
CA GLU A 152 5.05 -7.77 -13.45
C GLU A 152 4.15 -6.97 -12.49
N PRO A 153 2.84 -6.90 -12.74
CA PRO A 153 1.94 -6.24 -11.81
C PRO A 153 1.87 -6.97 -10.45
N ASP A 154 1.93 -6.23 -9.37
CA ASP A 154 1.84 -6.79 -8.00
C ASP A 154 0.47 -7.40 -7.67
N VAL A 155 -0.56 -7.08 -8.45
CA VAL A 155 -1.94 -7.52 -8.24
C VAL A 155 -2.50 -8.19 -9.49
N ALA A 156 -3.24 -9.29 -9.28
CA ALA A 156 -3.99 -9.92 -10.36
C ALA A 156 -5.05 -8.96 -10.93
N ASN A 157 -5.39 -9.14 -12.19
CA ASN A 157 -6.33 -8.30 -12.94
C ASN A 157 -5.84 -6.87 -13.22
N ALA A 158 -4.59 -6.55 -12.96
CA ALA A 158 -3.99 -5.29 -13.38
C ALA A 158 -3.87 -5.27 -14.92
N ALA A 159 -4.41 -4.21 -15.51
CA ALA A 159 -4.40 -4.08 -16.97
C ALA A 159 -3.24 -3.20 -17.48
N ARG A 160 -2.63 -2.37 -16.63
CA ARG A 160 -1.47 -1.54 -16.97
C ARG A 160 -0.20 -2.17 -16.47
N VAL A 161 0.81 -2.24 -17.33
CA VAL A 161 2.12 -2.83 -17.06
C VAL A 161 3.20 -1.77 -17.26
N ALA A 162 4.02 -1.57 -16.23
CA ALA A 162 5.08 -0.57 -16.25
C ALA A 162 6.27 -1.01 -17.12
N VAL A 163 6.74 -0.10 -17.98
CA VAL A 163 7.90 -0.32 -18.86
C VAL A 163 9.06 0.54 -18.40
N TYR A 164 10.19 -0.10 -18.10
CA TYR A 164 11.47 0.54 -17.79
C TYR A 164 12.42 0.35 -18.97
N ARG A 165 12.54 1.38 -19.77
CA ARG A 165 13.37 1.35 -20.97
C ARG A 165 14.86 1.18 -20.62
N PRO A 166 15.64 0.51 -21.49
CA PRO A 166 17.09 0.46 -21.38
C PRO A 166 17.72 1.88 -21.33
N ALA A 167 18.93 1.98 -20.79
CA ALA A 167 19.66 3.25 -20.75
C ALA A 167 20.02 3.73 -22.18
N VAL A 168 20.46 4.99 -22.29
CA VAL A 168 20.72 5.67 -23.56
C VAL A 168 21.67 4.91 -24.49
N ASP A 169 22.69 4.27 -23.89
CA ASP A 169 23.74 3.55 -24.65
C ASP A 169 23.50 2.04 -24.77
N GLU A 170 22.32 1.57 -24.33
CA GLU A 170 21.97 0.16 -24.42
C GLU A 170 21.14 -0.14 -25.67
N GLU A 171 21.17 -1.40 -26.09
CA GLU A 171 20.34 -1.89 -27.18
C GLU A 171 18.88 -2.12 -26.73
N ALA A 172 17.96 -2.08 -27.71
CA ALA A 172 16.57 -2.45 -27.48
C ALA A 172 16.46 -3.87 -26.87
N LYS A 173 15.54 -4.04 -25.92
CA LYS A 173 15.34 -5.32 -25.24
C LYS A 173 14.06 -6.01 -25.72
N THR A 174 14.21 -7.23 -26.19
CA THR A 174 13.06 -8.09 -26.52
C THR A 174 12.52 -8.73 -25.26
N VAL A 175 11.24 -8.54 -25.00
CA VAL A 175 10.55 -9.07 -23.82
C VAL A 175 9.31 -9.83 -24.24
N THR A 176 9.14 -11.04 -23.73
CA THR A 176 7.90 -11.81 -23.88
C THR A 176 7.04 -11.64 -22.64
N LEU A 177 5.84 -11.14 -22.86
CA LEU A 177 4.80 -11.04 -21.84
C LEU A 177 3.83 -12.19 -21.99
N THR A 178 3.53 -12.90 -20.90
CA THR A 178 2.58 -14.00 -20.89
C THR A 178 1.41 -13.67 -20.00
N VAL A 179 0.23 -13.59 -20.61
CA VAL A 179 -1.04 -13.38 -19.91
C VAL A 179 -1.60 -14.75 -19.56
N LYS A 180 -1.96 -14.96 -18.31
CA LYS A 180 -2.52 -16.22 -17.79
C LYS A 180 -3.86 -15.99 -17.11
N ILE A 181 -4.82 -16.86 -17.37
CA ILE A 181 -6.03 -17.00 -16.57
C ILE A 181 -5.80 -18.17 -15.63
N LEU A 182 -5.91 -17.93 -14.34
CA LEU A 182 -5.66 -18.93 -13.31
C LEU A 182 -6.97 -19.43 -12.71
N ASP A 183 -6.96 -20.68 -12.22
CA ASP A 183 -8.04 -21.22 -11.40
C ASP A 183 -7.74 -20.98 -9.93
N ARG A 184 -8.52 -20.13 -9.27
CA ARG A 184 -8.37 -19.84 -7.84
C ARG A 184 -9.48 -20.52 -7.05
N PRO A 185 -9.21 -21.65 -6.40
CA PRO A 185 -10.17 -22.31 -5.55
C PRO A 185 -10.65 -21.40 -4.41
N SER A 186 -11.93 -21.54 -4.05
CA SER A 186 -12.52 -20.81 -2.93
C SER A 186 -11.75 -21.08 -1.62
N GLY A 187 -11.35 -20.01 -0.94
CA GLY A 187 -10.63 -20.08 0.35
C GLY A 187 -9.10 -20.16 0.23
N GLU A 188 -8.53 -20.18 -0.96
CA GLU A 188 -7.07 -20.09 -1.13
C GLU A 188 -6.57 -18.64 -1.09
N GLY A 189 -5.33 -18.47 -0.61
CA GLY A 189 -4.64 -17.18 -0.55
C GLY A 189 -4.36 -16.57 -1.94
N ARG A 190 -3.43 -15.62 -2.00
CA ARG A 190 -3.03 -14.93 -3.24
C ARG A 190 -1.70 -15.45 -3.80
N ASP A 191 -1.34 -16.69 -3.52
CA ASP A 191 -0.17 -17.30 -4.15
C ASP A 191 -0.51 -17.75 -5.58
N TYR A 192 -0.44 -16.78 -6.50
CA TYR A 192 -0.77 -17.00 -7.90
C TYR A 192 0.19 -17.97 -8.62
N ALA A 193 1.41 -18.12 -8.11
CA ALA A 193 2.42 -19.01 -8.72
C ALA A 193 2.04 -20.49 -8.60
N SER A 194 1.29 -20.86 -7.56
CA SER A 194 0.86 -22.25 -7.31
C SER A 194 -0.48 -22.60 -7.95
N MET A 195 -1.20 -21.62 -8.54
CA MET A 195 -2.53 -21.85 -9.09
C MET A 195 -2.49 -22.52 -10.47
N PRO A 196 -3.43 -23.44 -10.77
CA PRO A 196 -3.55 -24.04 -12.10
C PRO A 196 -3.82 -22.97 -13.17
N VAL A 197 -3.18 -23.13 -14.34
CA VAL A 197 -3.40 -22.28 -15.51
C VAL A 197 -4.56 -22.83 -16.32
N LEU A 198 -5.60 -22.03 -16.53
CA LEU A 198 -6.77 -22.36 -17.37
C LEU A 198 -6.52 -22.00 -18.85
N ALA A 199 -5.83 -20.89 -19.07
CA ALA A 199 -5.45 -20.43 -20.41
C ALA A 199 -4.21 -19.54 -20.31
N GLU A 200 -3.41 -19.51 -21.38
CA GLU A 200 -2.28 -18.60 -21.48
C GLU A 200 -2.08 -18.10 -22.90
N LYS A 201 -1.52 -16.91 -23.03
CA LYS A 201 -1.14 -16.31 -24.31
C LYS A 201 0.05 -15.40 -24.13
N SER A 202 1.00 -15.51 -25.05
CA SER A 202 2.20 -14.69 -25.05
C SER A 202 2.20 -13.66 -26.18
N VAL A 203 2.76 -12.50 -25.90
CA VAL A 203 3.10 -11.46 -26.88
C VAL A 203 4.54 -11.05 -26.67
N THR A 204 5.28 -10.87 -27.76
CA THR A 204 6.66 -10.41 -27.71
C THR A 204 6.74 -8.98 -28.18
N VAL A 205 7.45 -8.14 -27.44
CA VAL A 205 7.63 -6.71 -27.69
C VAL A 205 9.11 -6.35 -27.69
N SER A 206 9.46 -5.28 -28.41
CA SER A 206 10.80 -4.70 -28.40
C SER A 206 10.76 -3.35 -27.69
N VAL A 207 11.38 -3.27 -26.51
CA VAL A 207 11.45 -2.04 -25.70
C VAL A 207 12.65 -1.23 -26.14
N GLN A 208 12.39 -0.02 -26.62
CA GLN A 208 13.43 0.88 -27.13
C GLN A 208 14.19 1.56 -25.98
N PRO A 209 15.51 1.80 -26.14
CA PRO A 209 16.28 2.53 -25.16
C PRO A 209 15.81 3.99 -25.05
N LEU A 210 16.10 4.63 -23.92
CA LEU A 210 15.95 6.07 -23.75
C LEU A 210 16.92 6.79 -24.69
N THR A 211 16.52 7.99 -25.14
CA THR A 211 17.43 8.87 -25.88
C THR A 211 17.83 10.06 -25.00
N GLN A 212 19.03 10.60 -25.24
CA GLN A 212 19.48 11.80 -24.53
C GLN A 212 18.60 13.02 -24.85
N GLU A 213 18.02 13.04 -26.03
CA GLU A 213 17.08 14.09 -26.45
C GLU A 213 15.80 14.06 -25.59
N GLU A 214 15.20 12.88 -25.38
CA GLU A 214 14.02 12.72 -24.51
C GLU A 214 14.33 13.14 -23.06
N ILE A 215 15.48 12.75 -22.52
CA ILE A 215 15.90 13.14 -21.17
C ILE A 215 16.09 14.67 -21.07
N ASN A 216 16.69 15.28 -22.08
CA ASN A 216 16.92 16.72 -22.08
C ASN A 216 15.60 17.49 -22.21
N ALA A 217 14.68 17.04 -23.05
CA ALA A 217 13.35 17.65 -23.19
C ALA A 217 12.58 17.64 -21.87
N GLU A 218 12.62 16.52 -21.13
CA GLU A 218 11.98 16.44 -19.80
C GLU A 218 12.65 17.36 -18.77
N LYS A 219 13.98 17.51 -18.82
CA LYS A 219 14.72 18.46 -17.95
C LYS A 219 14.38 19.90 -18.26
N GLU A 220 14.24 20.24 -19.54
CA GLU A 220 13.80 21.57 -19.99
C GLU A 220 12.37 21.83 -19.53
N LEU A 221 11.45 20.90 -19.74
CA LEU A 221 10.08 21.00 -19.23
C LEU A 221 10.04 21.19 -17.70
N MET A 222 10.82 20.43 -16.94
CA MET A 222 10.92 20.59 -15.48
C MET A 222 11.39 22.01 -15.12
N ALA A 223 12.38 22.53 -15.82
CA ALA A 223 12.90 23.88 -15.57
C ALA A 223 11.85 24.96 -15.88
N GLU A 224 11.11 24.84 -17.00
CA GLU A 224 10.04 25.73 -17.38
C GLU A 224 8.87 25.70 -16.37
N VAL A 225 8.45 24.52 -15.95
CA VAL A 225 7.39 24.38 -14.94
C VAL A 225 7.80 25.00 -13.61
N LYS A 226 9.06 24.84 -13.19
CA LYS A 226 9.59 25.49 -11.98
C LYS A 226 9.63 27.02 -12.12
N ALA A 227 10.06 27.53 -13.28
CA ALA A 227 10.13 28.97 -13.55
C ALA A 227 8.74 29.64 -13.54
N HIS A 228 7.74 28.94 -14.04
CA HIS A 228 6.36 29.40 -14.15
C HIS A 228 5.43 28.82 -13.06
N TYR A 229 5.99 28.32 -11.96
CA TYR A 229 5.20 27.62 -10.93
C TYR A 229 4.07 28.47 -10.35
N TRP A 230 4.28 29.80 -10.22
CA TRP A 230 3.24 30.72 -9.78
C TRP A 230 2.00 30.67 -10.68
N ASP A 231 2.19 30.64 -12.00
CA ASP A 231 1.07 30.59 -12.96
C ASP A 231 0.23 29.33 -12.78
N GLY A 232 0.87 28.23 -12.37
CA GLY A 232 0.21 26.96 -12.11
C GLY A 232 -0.61 26.92 -10.81
N ILE A 233 -0.33 27.78 -9.83
CA ILE A 233 -1.03 27.75 -8.54
C ILE A 233 -1.83 29.02 -8.21
N ARG A 234 -1.61 30.12 -8.90
CA ARG A 234 -2.15 31.45 -8.54
C ARG A 234 -3.67 31.56 -8.54
N ASN A 235 -4.38 30.69 -9.25
CA ASN A 235 -5.83 30.76 -9.44
C ASN A 235 -6.26 32.19 -9.91
N ALA A 236 -7.14 32.86 -9.14
CA ALA A 236 -7.59 34.22 -9.45
C ALA A 236 -6.62 35.33 -9.00
N ASN A 237 -5.56 35.00 -8.28
CA ASN A 237 -4.57 35.97 -7.84
C ASN A 237 -3.65 36.39 -9.00
N THR A 238 -3.33 37.67 -9.10
CA THR A 238 -2.47 38.22 -10.16
C THR A 238 -1.06 38.60 -9.68
N ASP A 239 -0.90 38.75 -8.35
CA ASP A 239 0.35 39.16 -7.72
C ASP A 239 0.64 38.28 -6.49
N GLN A 240 1.78 37.59 -6.49
CA GLN A 240 2.23 36.77 -5.36
C GLN A 240 2.45 37.55 -4.07
N ASN A 241 2.64 38.86 -4.15
CA ASN A 241 2.75 39.75 -2.99
C ASN A 241 1.40 40.32 -2.53
N ASN A 242 0.30 39.93 -3.18
CA ASN A 242 -1.05 40.38 -2.85
C ASN A 242 -2.06 39.23 -3.03
N VAL A 243 -1.86 38.15 -2.30
CA VAL A 243 -2.76 36.99 -2.33
C VAL A 243 -3.96 37.29 -1.46
N THR A 244 -5.15 37.20 -2.05
CA THR A 244 -6.43 37.52 -1.38
C THR A 244 -7.47 36.41 -1.50
N THR A 245 -7.26 35.45 -2.39
CA THR A 245 -8.14 34.31 -2.63
C THR A 245 -7.35 33.01 -2.59
N ASP A 246 -8.06 31.90 -2.50
CA ASP A 246 -7.46 30.57 -2.50
C ASP A 246 -6.54 30.35 -3.70
N LEU A 247 -5.48 29.63 -3.47
CA LEU A 247 -4.61 29.09 -4.51
C LEU A 247 -5.21 27.78 -5.02
N HIS A 248 -4.76 27.31 -6.16
CA HIS A 248 -5.27 26.08 -6.76
C HIS A 248 -4.13 25.15 -7.18
N ALA A 249 -4.12 23.95 -6.63
CA ALA A 249 -3.13 22.93 -6.96
C ALA A 249 -3.37 22.35 -8.37
N PHE A 250 -2.37 22.41 -9.24
CA PHE A 250 -2.43 21.67 -10.49
C PHE A 250 -2.11 20.18 -10.26
N GLN A 251 -2.57 19.33 -11.17
CA GLN A 251 -2.35 17.88 -11.13
C GLN A 251 -1.28 17.42 -12.12
N GLU A 252 -1.12 18.13 -13.22
CA GLU A 252 -0.12 17.88 -14.26
C GLU A 252 0.16 19.18 -15.02
N CYS A 253 1.39 19.35 -15.50
CA CYS A 253 1.75 20.39 -16.45
C CYS A 253 2.56 19.79 -17.60
N TYR A 254 2.19 20.07 -18.82
CA TYR A 254 2.87 19.60 -20.03
C TYR A 254 2.92 20.69 -21.09
N LEU A 255 3.75 20.50 -22.13
CA LEU A 255 3.73 21.34 -23.31
C LEU A 255 2.63 20.89 -24.27
N ASN A 256 1.79 21.83 -24.72
CA ASN A 256 0.81 21.58 -25.78
C ASN A 256 1.50 21.52 -27.16
N ASP A 257 0.72 21.25 -28.20
CA ASP A 257 1.22 21.15 -29.57
C ASP A 257 1.88 22.44 -30.08
N ASN A 258 1.62 23.58 -29.44
CA ASN A 258 2.24 24.87 -29.76
C ASN A 258 3.52 25.15 -28.95
N GLY A 259 3.92 24.24 -28.07
CA GLY A 259 5.05 24.42 -27.17
C GLY A 259 4.78 25.33 -25.97
N GLU A 260 3.51 25.50 -25.56
CA GLU A 260 3.10 26.32 -24.42
C GLU A 260 2.76 25.46 -23.23
N LEU A 261 3.11 25.91 -21.99
CA LEU A 261 2.75 25.23 -20.77
C LEU A 261 1.23 25.18 -20.59
N THR A 262 0.73 23.98 -20.39
CA THR A 262 -0.68 23.71 -20.11
C THR A 262 -0.83 23.10 -18.72
N TRP A 263 -1.57 23.78 -17.85
CA TRP A 263 -1.82 23.38 -16.48
C TRP A 263 -3.14 22.63 -16.39
N VAL A 264 -3.12 21.42 -15.86
CA VAL A 264 -4.29 20.55 -15.68
C VAL A 264 -4.65 20.48 -14.21
N TYR A 265 -5.90 20.80 -13.88
CA TYR A 265 -6.43 20.82 -12.54
C TYR A 265 -7.42 19.68 -12.26
N ASP A 266 -7.84 18.96 -13.27
CA ASP A 266 -8.77 17.83 -13.16
C ASP A 266 -8.11 16.53 -13.60
N ARG A 267 -8.14 15.52 -12.73
CA ARG A 267 -7.61 14.17 -12.98
C ARG A 267 -8.17 13.49 -14.23
N LYS A 268 -9.38 13.88 -14.67
CA LYS A 268 -9.97 13.32 -15.90
C LYS A 268 -9.27 13.76 -17.19
N HIS A 269 -8.48 14.82 -17.11
CA HIS A 269 -7.81 15.43 -18.28
C HIS A 269 -6.30 15.24 -18.27
N LEU A 270 -5.76 14.40 -17.37
CA LEU A 270 -4.34 14.07 -17.32
C LEU A 270 -3.90 13.43 -18.65
N LYS A 271 -2.75 13.83 -19.13
CA LYS A 271 -2.09 13.25 -20.31
C LYS A 271 -1.13 12.12 -19.94
N ASN A 272 -0.74 12.05 -18.66
CA ASN A 272 0.20 11.06 -18.11
C ASN A 272 1.60 11.11 -18.77
N HIS A 273 2.05 12.32 -19.13
CA HIS A 273 3.39 12.53 -19.69
C HIS A 273 4.00 13.90 -19.35
N GLY A 274 3.48 14.55 -18.31
CA GLY A 274 3.92 15.87 -17.88
C GLY A 274 4.72 15.85 -16.57
N ILE A 275 4.87 17.06 -16.01
CA ILE A 275 5.41 17.27 -14.68
C ILE A 275 4.26 17.31 -13.69
N VAL A 276 4.36 16.50 -12.65
CA VAL A 276 3.31 16.36 -11.63
C VAL A 276 3.83 16.74 -10.25
N PRO A 277 3.00 17.36 -9.40
CA PRO A 277 3.28 17.46 -7.98
C PRO A 277 3.24 16.05 -7.36
N VAL A 278 4.26 15.72 -6.59
CA VAL A 278 4.32 14.43 -5.89
C VAL A 278 4.14 14.63 -4.40
N PRO A 279 3.52 13.68 -3.70
CA PRO A 279 3.34 13.78 -2.26
C PRO A 279 4.67 13.91 -1.54
N LEU A 280 4.73 14.87 -0.61
CA LEU A 280 5.80 14.99 0.36
C LEU A 280 5.79 13.79 1.30
N ASP A 281 4.58 13.37 1.67
CA ASP A 281 4.30 12.31 2.61
C ASP A 281 3.09 11.49 2.16
N ASN A 282 3.20 10.17 2.28
CA ASN A 282 2.04 9.30 2.17
C ASN A 282 1.35 9.22 3.54
N TRP A 283 0.39 10.09 3.81
CA TRP A 283 -0.41 10.04 5.03
C TRP A 283 -1.55 9.04 4.86
N TYR A 284 -1.29 7.79 5.23
CA TYR A 284 -2.27 6.71 5.10
C TYR A 284 -3.43 6.79 6.09
N ASP A 285 -3.25 7.46 7.24
CA ASP A 285 -4.26 7.48 8.30
C ASP A 285 -5.47 8.37 8.03
N GLN A 286 -5.39 9.31 7.06
CA GLN A 286 -6.50 10.21 6.76
C GLN A 286 -6.80 10.36 5.26
N GLN A 287 -6.22 9.53 4.39
CA GLN A 287 -6.37 9.61 2.91
C GLN A 287 -6.01 10.99 2.33
N ILE A 288 -5.22 11.77 3.03
CA ILE A 288 -4.83 13.12 2.62
C ILE A 288 -3.41 13.07 2.07
N TRP A 289 -3.29 13.33 0.79
CA TRP A 289 -2.01 13.47 0.09
C TRP A 289 -1.52 14.91 0.25
N ARG A 290 -0.45 15.13 1.01
CA ARG A 290 0.17 16.44 1.08
C ARG A 290 1.07 16.66 -0.14
N LEU A 291 0.58 17.44 -1.08
CA LEU A 291 1.35 17.87 -2.26
C LEU A 291 2.14 19.16 -1.98
N PHE A 292 1.82 19.86 -0.89
CA PHE A 292 2.35 21.19 -0.58
C PHE A 292 2.72 21.29 0.89
N ARG A 293 3.77 22.04 1.16
CA ARG A 293 4.18 22.43 2.50
C ARG A 293 4.15 23.94 2.61
N SER A 294 3.38 24.45 3.53
CA SER A 294 3.33 25.87 3.86
C SER A 294 4.19 26.15 5.09
N SER A 295 4.92 27.24 5.08
CA SER A 295 5.61 27.71 6.28
C SER A 295 4.64 28.19 7.38
N ASN A 296 3.35 28.40 7.05
CA ASN A 296 2.30 28.74 8.00
C ASN A 296 0.96 28.17 7.52
N ALA A 297 0.56 27.02 8.06
CA ALA A 297 -0.67 26.32 7.67
C ALA A 297 -1.95 27.05 8.05
N ASP A 298 -1.91 27.94 9.08
CA ASP A 298 -3.05 28.76 9.47
C ASP A 298 -3.34 29.89 8.46
N VAL A 299 -2.40 30.16 7.58
CA VAL A 299 -2.51 31.18 6.53
C VAL A 299 -2.71 30.57 5.15
N VAL A 300 -1.94 29.53 4.82
CA VAL A 300 -2.11 28.72 3.61
C VAL A 300 -2.07 27.24 4.01
N ALA A 301 -3.18 26.55 3.83
CA ALA A 301 -3.32 25.15 4.25
C ALA A 301 -2.43 24.20 3.42
N HIS A 302 -1.86 23.17 4.07
CA HIS A 302 -0.97 22.19 3.42
C HIS A 302 -1.66 21.31 2.39
N GLU A 303 -2.94 20.96 2.62
CA GLU A 303 -3.60 19.92 1.85
C GLU A 303 -4.14 20.41 0.50
N ASN A 304 -4.61 21.64 0.47
CA ASN A 304 -5.44 22.14 -0.63
C ASN A 304 -5.15 23.60 -1.03
N LEU A 305 -4.13 24.23 -0.40
CA LEU A 305 -3.74 25.62 -0.65
C LEU A 305 -4.86 26.66 -0.36
N LEU A 306 -5.82 26.31 0.49
CA LEU A 306 -6.82 27.27 0.95
C LEU A 306 -6.16 28.41 1.74
N VAL A 307 -6.60 29.64 1.49
CA VAL A 307 -6.03 30.84 2.07
C VAL A 307 -6.94 31.40 3.16
N THR A 308 -6.41 31.45 4.38
CA THR A 308 -7.07 32.09 5.52
C THR A 308 -6.40 33.44 5.81
N ARG A 309 -7.07 34.52 5.43
CA ARG A 309 -6.56 35.87 5.65
C ARG A 309 -6.65 36.24 7.13
N GLN A 310 -5.51 36.63 7.69
CA GLN A 310 -5.41 37.16 9.06
C GLN A 310 -5.75 38.64 9.08
N GLU A 311 -5.79 39.27 10.25
CA GLU A 311 -5.98 40.75 10.37
C GLU A 311 -4.82 41.49 9.68
N GLU A 312 -3.60 41.07 9.95
CA GLU A 312 -2.39 41.58 9.33
C GLU A 312 -1.96 40.72 8.13
N SER A 313 -1.23 41.32 7.20
CA SER A 313 -0.62 40.61 6.10
C SER A 313 0.48 39.68 6.59
N LYS A 314 0.52 38.44 6.06
CA LYS A 314 1.50 37.43 6.41
C LYS A 314 2.26 36.96 5.15
N ALA A 315 3.59 36.90 5.26
CA ALA A 315 4.40 36.22 4.27
C ALA A 315 4.45 34.74 4.59
N VAL A 316 4.36 33.91 3.56
CA VAL A 316 4.34 32.46 3.65
C VAL A 316 5.19 31.90 2.51
N THR A 317 6.03 30.92 2.80
CA THR A 317 6.72 30.11 1.80
C THR A 317 5.92 28.84 1.55
N VAL A 318 5.56 28.58 0.30
CA VAL A 318 4.94 27.33 -0.12
C VAL A 318 5.99 26.50 -0.87
N THR A 319 6.18 25.27 -0.44
CA THR A 319 7.10 24.32 -1.06
C THR A 319 6.31 23.15 -1.63
N SER A 320 6.65 22.72 -2.83
CA SER A 320 6.15 21.50 -3.48
C SER A 320 7.31 20.70 -4.03
N TYR A 321 7.09 19.43 -4.29
CA TYR A 321 8.05 18.61 -5.01
C TYR A 321 7.43 18.16 -6.33
N LEU A 322 8.21 18.31 -7.39
CA LEU A 322 7.79 18.01 -8.76
C LEU A 322 8.55 16.78 -9.27
N SER A 323 7.87 15.91 -9.99
CA SER A 323 8.49 14.80 -10.70
C SER A 323 8.00 14.75 -12.16
N SER A 324 8.86 14.31 -13.06
CA SER A 324 8.40 13.86 -14.37
C SER A 324 7.60 12.56 -14.17
N GLU A 325 6.40 12.48 -14.72
CA GLU A 325 5.56 11.27 -14.62
C GLU A 325 6.17 10.12 -15.42
N THR A 326 6.82 10.41 -16.53
CA THR A 326 7.43 9.42 -17.42
C THR A 326 8.81 8.98 -16.95
N LEU A 327 9.71 9.92 -16.64
CA LEU A 327 11.11 9.63 -16.35
C LEU A 327 11.51 9.71 -14.87
N GLY A 328 10.67 10.33 -14.02
CA GLY A 328 10.97 10.45 -12.58
C GLY A 328 11.18 9.11 -11.87
N ARG A 329 10.41 8.08 -12.25
CA ARG A 329 10.55 6.71 -11.70
C ARG A 329 11.91 6.06 -11.95
N TYR A 330 12.66 6.53 -12.97
CA TYR A 330 13.99 6.02 -13.25
C TYR A 330 15.03 6.45 -12.21
N ALA A 331 14.77 7.52 -11.45
CA ALA A 331 15.64 7.96 -10.36
C ALA A 331 15.75 6.90 -9.24
N GLU A 332 14.68 6.16 -8.96
CA GLU A 332 14.69 5.06 -7.99
C GLU A 332 15.43 3.84 -8.54
N LYS A 333 15.27 3.56 -9.82
CA LYS A 333 15.93 2.43 -10.49
C LYS A 333 17.43 2.68 -10.72
N TYR A 334 17.81 3.92 -11.02
CA TYR A 334 19.17 4.34 -11.31
C TYR A 334 19.59 5.48 -10.37
N PRO A 335 19.77 5.24 -9.07
CA PRO A 335 19.98 6.30 -8.07
C PRO A 335 21.27 7.11 -8.29
N GLN A 336 22.25 6.56 -9.01
CA GLN A 336 23.51 7.23 -9.33
C GLN A 336 23.43 8.08 -10.63
N ASN A 337 22.33 8.03 -11.36
CA ASN A 337 22.17 8.79 -12.59
C ASN A 337 21.67 10.21 -12.27
N ALA A 338 22.57 11.20 -12.39
CA ALA A 338 22.28 12.59 -12.05
C ALA A 338 21.17 13.22 -12.90
N ASP A 339 20.94 12.75 -14.12
CA ASP A 339 19.88 13.29 -14.97
C ASP A 339 18.49 12.85 -14.50
N PHE A 340 18.33 11.58 -14.10
CA PHE A 340 17.08 11.13 -13.54
C PHE A 340 16.79 11.75 -12.17
N GLN A 341 17.84 11.99 -11.36
CA GLN A 341 17.66 12.67 -10.08
C GLN A 341 17.10 14.09 -10.25
N LYS A 342 17.41 14.78 -11.36
CA LYS A 342 16.84 16.10 -11.70
C LYS A 342 15.38 16.05 -12.16
N LEU A 343 14.83 14.87 -12.37
CA LEU A 343 13.46 14.64 -12.82
C LEU A 343 12.55 14.06 -11.74
N TYR A 344 13.07 13.85 -10.53
CA TYR A 344 12.37 13.21 -9.44
C TYR A 344 12.43 14.05 -8.17
N LYS A 345 11.27 14.28 -7.55
CA LYS A 345 11.10 15.03 -6.30
C LYS A 345 11.89 16.34 -6.26
N GLN A 346 11.84 17.08 -7.34
CA GLN A 346 12.55 18.36 -7.44
C GLN A 346 11.83 19.41 -6.62
N PRO A 347 12.48 20.04 -5.63
CA PRO A 347 11.86 21.08 -4.84
C PRO A 347 11.58 22.31 -5.68
N VAL A 348 10.43 22.91 -5.47
CA VAL A 348 10.07 24.24 -5.92
C VAL A 348 9.46 25.00 -4.76
N THR A 349 9.94 26.21 -4.54
CA THR A 349 9.47 27.09 -3.46
C THR A 349 8.98 28.41 -4.03
N ILE A 350 7.94 28.95 -3.42
CA ILE A 350 7.45 30.28 -3.75
C ILE A 350 7.10 31.05 -2.47
N ASP A 351 7.59 32.28 -2.41
CA ASP A 351 7.28 33.20 -1.33
C ASP A 351 6.07 34.05 -1.70
N LEU A 352 5.06 33.99 -0.85
CA LEU A 352 3.79 34.68 -1.02
C LEU A 352 3.57 35.68 0.09
N VAL A 353 2.80 36.73 -0.19
CA VAL A 353 2.25 37.59 0.87
C VAL A 353 0.73 37.56 0.81
N VAL A 354 0.13 36.91 1.78
CA VAL A 354 -1.32 36.91 1.96
C VAL A 354 -1.72 38.23 2.61
N THR A 355 -2.56 38.97 1.91
CA THR A 355 -3.00 40.31 2.35
C THR A 355 -3.98 40.21 3.50
N GLY A 356 -3.72 40.94 4.58
CA GLY A 356 -4.58 41.01 5.76
C GLY A 356 -5.95 41.59 5.49
N THR A 357 -6.91 41.32 6.40
CA THR A 357 -8.30 41.84 6.30
C THR A 357 -8.39 43.32 6.68
N GLN A 358 -7.48 43.82 7.53
CA GLN A 358 -7.40 45.21 7.97
C GLN A 358 -6.47 46.06 7.09
N TYR A 359 -6.27 45.67 5.87
CA TYR A 359 -5.38 46.35 4.94
C TYR A 359 -5.93 47.73 4.55
N ALA A 360 -5.20 48.80 4.87
CA ALA A 360 -5.46 50.12 4.34
C ALA A 360 -4.82 50.29 2.97
N GLN A 361 -5.60 50.63 1.94
CA GLN A 361 -5.07 50.88 0.59
C GLN A 361 -4.01 51.99 0.63
N GLY A 362 -2.85 51.75 0.01
CA GLY A 362 -1.86 52.81 -0.26
C GLY A 362 -0.44 52.55 0.20
N ASN A 363 -0.14 51.52 0.98
CA ASN A 363 1.24 51.16 1.39
C ASN A 363 1.57 49.71 1.13
N ASN A 364 1.51 49.29 -0.13
CA ASN A 364 1.71 47.90 -0.51
C ASN A 364 3.17 47.43 -0.25
N GLU A 365 4.15 48.26 -0.58
CA GLU A 365 5.56 47.91 -0.43
C GLU A 365 5.97 47.78 1.03
N GLY A 366 5.58 48.73 1.88
CA GLY A 366 5.85 48.65 3.33
C GLY A 366 5.24 47.44 4.00
N ARG A 367 4.04 47.06 3.59
CA ARG A 367 3.34 45.85 4.05
C ARG A 367 4.09 44.56 3.66
N VAL A 368 4.50 44.44 2.39
CA VAL A 368 5.24 43.29 1.88
C VAL A 368 6.58 43.17 2.60
N GLN A 369 7.30 44.27 2.75
CA GLN A 369 8.58 44.31 3.47
C GLN A 369 8.44 43.95 4.95
N ALA A 370 7.38 44.39 5.62
CA ALA A 370 7.10 44.04 7.01
C ALA A 370 6.80 42.54 7.16
N ALA A 371 5.95 41.98 6.30
CA ALA A 371 5.60 40.56 6.30
C ALA A 371 6.82 39.66 5.99
N ARG A 372 7.65 40.03 5.04
CA ARG A 372 8.90 39.31 4.70
C ARG A 372 9.92 39.36 5.81
N ARG A 373 10.07 40.50 6.49
CA ARG A 373 10.95 40.61 7.68
C ARG A 373 10.46 39.71 8.81
N ALA A 374 9.15 39.63 9.02
CA ALA A 374 8.59 38.74 10.03
C ALA A 374 8.81 37.26 9.69
N LEU A 375 8.74 36.88 8.41
CA LEU A 375 9.07 35.52 7.96
C LEU A 375 10.56 35.20 8.15
N ALA A 376 11.46 36.13 7.78
CA ALA A 376 12.90 35.96 7.94
C ALA A 376 13.37 35.92 9.41
N ALA A 377 12.58 36.57 10.31
CA ALA A 377 12.82 36.54 11.76
C ALA A 377 12.12 35.37 12.45
N ARG A 378 11.63 34.39 11.70
CA ARG A 378 10.92 33.24 12.27
C ARG A 378 11.84 32.47 13.22
N PRO A 379 11.36 32.12 14.42
CA PRO A 379 12.13 31.32 15.34
C PRO A 379 12.58 29.99 14.73
N THR A 380 13.82 29.62 15.04
CA THR A 380 14.33 28.28 14.75
C THR A 380 14.31 27.43 16.00
N VAL A 381 14.22 26.14 15.83
CA VAL A 381 14.40 25.14 16.88
C VAL A 381 15.69 24.38 16.60
N THR A 382 16.45 24.09 17.66
CA THR A 382 17.68 23.32 17.58
C THR A 382 17.38 21.90 18.04
N VAL A 383 17.69 20.91 17.22
CA VAL A 383 17.41 19.50 17.50
C VAL A 383 18.67 18.64 17.30
N SER A 384 18.62 17.42 17.79
CA SER A 384 19.60 16.38 17.46
C SER A 384 18.89 15.15 16.87
N PHE A 385 19.59 14.45 15.99
CA PHE A 385 19.08 13.27 15.33
C PHE A 385 20.13 12.16 15.32
N SER A 386 19.67 10.92 15.56
CA SER A 386 20.49 9.73 15.39
C SER A 386 19.73 8.66 14.62
N LEU A 387 20.44 7.94 13.76
CA LEU A 387 19.99 6.74 13.08
C LEU A 387 20.88 5.58 13.52
N THR A 388 20.28 4.48 13.96
CA THR A 388 20.99 3.28 14.40
C THR A 388 20.35 2.04 13.83
N GLY A 389 21.15 1.24 13.12
CA GLY A 389 20.79 -0.07 12.60
C GLY A 389 22.01 -0.97 12.55
N ARG A 390 21.80 -2.28 12.36
CA ARG A 390 22.91 -3.22 12.24
C ARG A 390 23.78 -2.91 11.03
N GLY A 391 25.01 -2.49 11.27
CA GLY A 391 25.96 -2.14 10.21
C GLY A 391 25.73 -0.80 9.53
N MET A 392 24.85 0.05 10.09
CA MET A 392 24.63 1.41 9.62
C MET A 392 24.27 2.34 10.77
N GLY A 393 24.57 3.62 10.62
CA GLY A 393 24.18 4.64 11.57
C GLY A 393 24.98 5.93 11.40
N PHE A 394 24.40 7.01 11.91
CA PHE A 394 25.01 8.33 12.05
C PHE A 394 24.30 9.10 13.16
N ALA A 395 24.92 10.18 13.63
CA ALA A 395 24.32 11.08 14.59
C ALA A 395 24.78 12.52 14.32
N GLU A 396 23.83 13.44 14.36
CA GLU A 396 24.05 14.87 14.17
C GLU A 396 23.42 15.66 15.31
N SER A 397 24.02 16.79 15.64
CA SER A 397 23.56 17.65 16.73
C SER A 397 23.62 19.13 16.33
N ASN A 398 22.91 19.96 17.08
CA ASN A 398 22.75 21.39 16.80
C ASN A 398 22.21 21.69 15.40
N LEU A 399 21.26 20.87 14.96
CA LEU A 399 20.56 21.04 13.69
C LEU A 399 19.51 22.16 13.85
N GLU A 400 19.58 23.18 13.03
CA GLU A 400 18.63 24.30 13.06
C GLU A 400 17.53 24.10 12.01
N TYR A 401 16.29 24.06 12.47
CA TYR A 401 15.10 23.96 11.64
C TYR A 401 14.12 25.10 11.97
N ALA A 402 13.35 25.56 10.99
CA ALA A 402 12.32 26.56 11.27
C ALA A 402 11.27 25.98 12.23
N GLU A 403 10.76 26.82 13.15
CA GLU A 403 9.65 26.42 14.02
C GLU A 403 8.46 25.90 13.18
N GLY A 404 7.88 24.75 13.57
CA GLY A 404 6.82 24.05 12.85
C GLY A 404 7.31 23.06 11.79
N SER A 405 8.65 22.87 11.66
CA SER A 405 9.19 21.71 10.93
C SER A 405 8.88 20.43 11.68
N THR A 406 8.96 19.30 10.99
CA THR A 406 8.61 17.98 11.50
C THR A 406 9.85 17.09 11.64
N VAL A 407 9.72 15.98 12.38
CA VAL A 407 10.75 14.95 12.47
C VAL A 407 11.10 14.39 11.08
N TYR A 408 10.11 14.31 10.17
CA TYR A 408 10.33 13.85 8.80
C TYR A 408 11.24 14.80 8.00
N ASP A 409 11.16 16.10 8.24
CA ASP A 409 12.01 17.06 7.56
C ASP A 409 13.50 16.80 7.92
N VAL A 410 13.78 16.63 9.21
CA VAL A 410 15.12 16.28 9.70
C VAL A 410 15.59 14.96 9.12
N PHE A 411 14.73 13.93 9.18
CA PHE A 411 15.04 12.61 8.63
C PHE A 411 15.37 12.67 7.13
N SER A 412 14.53 13.33 6.34
CA SER A 412 14.69 13.40 4.88
C SER A 412 15.98 14.14 4.47
N ASP A 413 16.25 15.26 5.12
CA ASP A 413 17.42 16.07 4.82
C ASP A 413 18.72 15.32 5.17
N LEU A 414 18.77 14.70 6.36
CA LEU A 414 19.96 13.97 6.80
C LEU A 414 20.21 12.67 6.01
N LEU A 415 19.15 11.95 5.60
CA LEU A 415 19.34 10.82 4.71
C LEU A 415 20.00 11.23 3.40
N ALA A 416 19.53 12.33 2.80
CA ALA A 416 20.11 12.85 1.57
C ALA A 416 21.57 13.30 1.77
N GLU A 417 21.86 13.99 2.87
CA GLU A 417 23.21 14.47 3.21
C GLU A 417 24.20 13.30 3.40
N HIS A 418 23.79 12.26 4.12
CA HIS A 418 24.61 11.07 4.37
C HIS A 418 24.63 10.07 3.21
N GLY A 419 23.89 10.32 2.11
CA GLY A 419 23.81 9.42 0.97
C GLY A 419 23.06 8.12 1.25
N TYR A 420 22.14 8.14 2.22
CA TYR A 420 21.26 7.04 2.53
C TYR A 420 19.99 7.13 1.69
N THR A 421 19.37 6.00 1.43
CA THR A 421 18.07 5.93 0.76
C THR A 421 17.07 5.16 1.61
N CYS A 422 15.78 5.43 1.45
CA CYS A 422 14.74 4.70 2.14
C CYS A 422 13.64 4.20 1.20
N LYS A 423 13.15 3.01 1.48
CA LYS A 423 11.92 2.46 0.90
C LYS A 423 10.79 2.68 1.90
N ARG A 424 9.69 3.24 1.43
CA ARG A 424 8.52 3.53 2.26
C ARG A 424 7.33 2.67 1.85
N ARG A 425 6.50 2.34 2.84
CA ARG A 425 5.17 1.78 2.64
C ARG A 425 4.17 2.75 3.27
N GLY A 426 3.65 3.67 2.45
CA GLY A 426 2.92 4.81 2.97
C GLY A 426 3.84 5.77 3.75
N SER A 427 3.43 6.15 4.94
CA SER A 427 4.23 6.97 5.87
C SER A 427 5.21 6.17 6.73
N TYR A 428 5.18 4.84 6.64
CA TYR A 428 6.08 3.95 7.36
C TYR A 428 7.39 3.75 6.59
N ILE A 429 8.52 3.77 7.30
CA ILE A 429 9.84 3.48 6.74
C ILE A 429 10.00 1.95 6.71
N ALA A 430 9.85 1.35 5.53
CA ALA A 430 9.94 -0.10 5.37
C ALA A 430 11.39 -0.59 5.29
N ALA A 431 12.27 0.17 4.64
CA ALA A 431 13.69 -0.16 4.58
C ALA A 431 14.55 1.11 4.53
N ILE A 432 15.76 1.04 5.06
CA ILE A 432 16.81 2.06 4.87
C ILE A 432 18.04 1.36 4.32
N THR A 433 18.64 1.96 3.29
CA THR A 433 19.89 1.53 2.70
C THR A 433 20.95 2.58 2.95
N SER A 434 22.06 2.20 3.56
CA SER A 434 23.20 3.09 3.83
C SER A 434 23.98 3.42 2.55
N ASN A 435 24.82 4.43 2.61
CA ASN A 435 25.76 4.79 1.54
C ASN A 435 26.79 3.67 1.22
N SER A 436 27.01 2.73 2.15
CA SER A 436 27.84 1.54 1.94
C SER A 436 27.07 0.36 1.32
N GLY A 437 25.77 0.52 1.04
CA GLY A 437 24.91 -0.52 0.44
C GLY A 437 24.31 -1.52 1.44
N VAL A 438 24.49 -1.32 2.76
CA VAL A 438 23.81 -2.14 3.76
C VAL A 438 22.35 -1.73 3.82
N THR A 439 21.44 -2.69 3.65
CA THR A 439 20.00 -2.50 3.75
C THR A 439 19.46 -3.22 4.98
N LEU A 440 18.55 -2.56 5.72
CA LEU A 440 17.71 -3.16 6.74
C LEU A 440 16.25 -2.89 6.38
N GLU A 441 15.51 -3.97 6.13
CA GLU A 441 14.08 -3.94 5.79
C GLU A 441 13.25 -4.50 6.97
N GLU A 442 12.00 -4.07 7.09
CA GLU A 442 11.07 -4.65 8.05
C GLU A 442 11.00 -6.17 7.87
N PHE A 443 10.90 -6.90 8.97
CA PHE A 443 10.89 -8.37 9.05
C PHE A 443 12.24 -9.06 8.82
N ASP A 444 13.35 -8.36 8.56
CA ASP A 444 14.68 -8.95 8.40
C ASP A 444 15.18 -9.69 9.65
N GLU A 445 14.76 -9.29 10.83
CA GLU A 445 15.13 -9.90 12.12
C GLU A 445 13.93 -10.58 12.83
N GLY A 446 12.88 -10.94 12.07
CA GLY A 446 11.69 -11.61 12.58
C GLY A 446 10.41 -10.82 12.32
N LYS A 447 9.26 -11.49 12.52
CA LYS A 447 7.92 -10.97 12.18
C LYS A 447 7.54 -9.63 12.83
N ASN A 448 8.24 -9.22 13.87
CA ASN A 448 8.01 -7.99 14.61
C ASN A 448 9.18 -7.01 14.49
N SER A 449 10.17 -7.27 13.62
CA SER A 449 11.28 -6.35 13.44
C SER A 449 10.93 -5.21 12.49
N GLY A 450 11.53 -4.03 12.71
CA GLY A 450 11.29 -2.88 11.85
C GLY A 450 11.88 -1.57 12.41
N TRP A 451 11.66 -0.50 11.67
CA TRP A 451 12.13 0.84 12.02
C TRP A 451 11.17 1.53 12.98
N MET A 452 11.71 2.05 14.07
CA MET A 452 10.98 2.76 15.12
C MET A 452 11.69 4.08 15.42
N TYR A 453 10.96 5.06 15.96
CA TYR A 453 11.59 6.29 16.41
C TYR A 453 11.08 6.79 17.76
N ARG A 454 11.95 7.50 18.45
CA ARG A 454 11.69 8.15 19.74
C ARG A 454 11.97 9.63 19.63
N VAL A 455 11.26 10.42 20.42
CA VAL A 455 11.59 11.82 20.66
C VAL A 455 11.77 11.99 22.16
N ASN A 456 12.93 12.48 22.57
CA ASN A 456 13.32 12.63 23.98
C ASN A 456 13.27 11.33 24.79
N GLY A 457 13.54 10.19 24.13
CA GLY A 457 13.49 8.85 24.73
C GLY A 457 12.10 8.22 24.80
N GLU A 458 11.04 8.95 24.45
CA GLU A 458 9.68 8.42 24.42
C GLU A 458 9.32 7.91 23.01
N LEU A 459 8.69 6.72 22.97
CA LEU A 459 8.20 6.14 21.72
C LEU A 459 7.03 6.96 21.19
N VAL A 460 7.08 7.32 19.91
CA VAL A 460 6.07 8.20 19.31
C VAL A 460 5.06 7.40 18.49
N GLY A 461 3.79 7.43 18.91
CA GLY A 461 2.67 6.71 18.29
C GLY A 461 2.08 7.39 17.04
N ARG A 462 2.86 8.21 16.34
CA ARG A 462 2.45 8.91 15.13
C ARG A 462 3.58 8.92 14.12
N TYR A 463 3.26 9.20 12.87
CA TYR A 463 4.26 9.30 11.81
C TYR A 463 5.19 10.50 12.02
N MET A 464 6.43 10.41 11.55
CA MET A 464 7.43 11.48 11.63
C MET A 464 6.93 12.80 11.03
N SER A 465 6.16 12.75 9.95
CA SER A 465 5.57 13.92 9.29
C SER A 465 4.48 14.63 10.11
N ALA A 466 3.91 13.91 11.09
CA ALA A 466 2.92 14.46 12.02
C ALA A 466 3.52 14.90 13.36
N GLN A 467 4.79 14.61 13.59
CA GLN A 467 5.52 15.00 14.77
C GLN A 467 6.25 16.30 14.53
N GLY A 468 5.70 17.42 15.03
CA GLY A 468 6.36 18.72 15.03
C GLY A 468 7.57 18.77 15.95
N LEU A 469 8.56 19.55 15.56
CA LEU A 469 9.79 19.77 16.33
C LEU A 469 9.59 20.82 17.42
N LYS A 470 10.30 20.63 18.53
CA LYS A 470 10.48 21.61 19.60
C LYS A 470 11.95 21.84 19.83
N ASP A 471 12.29 23.01 20.36
CA ASP A 471 13.67 23.33 20.71
C ASP A 471 14.22 22.34 21.74
N GLY A 472 15.41 21.82 21.49
CA GLY A 472 16.06 20.81 22.31
C GLY A 472 15.62 19.35 22.04
N ASP A 473 14.74 19.09 21.08
CA ASP A 473 14.30 17.72 20.78
C ASP A 473 15.46 16.83 20.36
N ARG A 474 15.50 15.63 20.95
CA ARG A 474 16.40 14.54 20.59
C ARG A 474 15.62 13.44 19.89
N ILE A 475 15.90 13.25 18.61
CA ILE A 475 15.23 12.29 17.74
C ILE A 475 16.15 11.08 17.58
N GLU A 476 15.63 9.90 17.85
CA GLU A 476 16.33 8.63 17.75
C GLU A 476 15.55 7.70 16.81
N LEU A 477 16.03 7.48 15.59
CA LEU A 477 15.51 6.47 14.66
C LEU A 477 16.36 5.21 14.78
N TYR A 478 15.73 4.08 15.03
CA TYR A 478 16.45 2.82 15.24
C TYR A 478 15.71 1.62 14.68
N PHE A 479 16.47 0.57 14.37
CA PHE A 479 15.90 -0.71 13.96
C PHE A 479 15.77 -1.63 15.17
N THR A 480 14.57 -2.15 15.41
CA THR A 480 14.31 -3.11 16.49
C THR A 480 14.02 -4.50 15.93
N SER A 481 14.44 -5.54 16.64
CA SER A 481 14.11 -6.94 16.32
C SER A 481 12.69 -7.32 16.78
N ASP A 482 12.12 -6.59 17.75
CA ASP A 482 10.76 -6.81 18.25
C ASP A 482 10.13 -5.53 18.79
N TRP A 483 9.36 -4.82 17.95
CA TRP A 483 8.68 -3.59 18.34
C TRP A 483 7.63 -3.79 19.44
N THR A 484 7.12 -5.03 19.63
CA THR A 484 6.11 -5.32 20.66
C THR A 484 6.68 -5.32 22.07
N SER A 485 7.99 -5.48 22.20
CA SER A 485 8.71 -5.43 23.46
C SER A 485 9.25 -4.04 23.83
N GLU A 486 9.07 -3.05 22.93
CA GLU A 486 9.56 -1.68 23.14
C GLU A 486 8.76 -0.98 24.24
N PRO A 487 9.42 -0.35 25.23
CA PRO A 487 8.72 0.47 26.22
C PRO A 487 7.88 1.57 25.56
N GLY A 488 6.60 1.62 25.86
CA GLY A 488 5.63 2.54 25.26
C GLY A 488 4.83 1.96 24.08
N ALA A 489 5.12 0.71 23.65
CA ALA A 489 4.39 0.02 22.58
C ALA A 489 3.15 -0.76 23.05
N GLU A 490 2.87 -0.78 24.33
CA GLU A 490 1.81 -1.60 24.93
C GLU A 490 0.42 -1.30 24.32
N GLY A 491 0.17 -0.05 23.95
CA GLY A 491 -1.08 0.38 23.31
C GLY A 491 -1.17 0.15 21.80
N TRP A 492 -0.11 -0.31 21.15
CA TRP A 492 -0.05 -0.47 19.68
C TRP A 492 -0.28 -1.91 19.22
N GLN A 493 -0.38 -2.82 20.15
CA GLN A 493 -0.68 -4.21 19.84
C GLN A 493 -2.03 -4.27 19.12
N LYS A 494 -2.07 -4.96 17.98
CA LYS A 494 -3.35 -5.20 17.28
C LYS A 494 -4.32 -5.83 18.27
N PRO A 495 -5.60 -5.42 18.28
CA PRO A 495 -6.59 -6.18 19.03
C PRO A 495 -6.47 -7.64 18.60
N GLY A 496 -6.37 -8.53 19.59
CA GLY A 496 -6.22 -9.96 19.34
C GLY A 496 -7.42 -10.48 18.54
N LYS A 497 -7.33 -11.73 18.13
CA LYS A 497 -8.41 -12.40 17.40
C LYS A 497 -9.72 -12.25 18.18
N ILE A 498 -10.72 -11.64 17.58
CA ILE A 498 -12.06 -11.52 18.16
C ILE A 498 -12.95 -12.58 17.52
N GLU A 499 -13.49 -13.45 18.36
CA GLU A 499 -14.51 -14.42 17.97
C GLU A 499 -15.83 -14.07 18.69
N THR A 500 -16.94 -14.30 18.01
CA THR A 500 -18.27 -14.10 18.60
C THR A 500 -19.08 -15.38 18.45
N ILE A 501 -19.58 -15.90 19.57
CA ILE A 501 -20.36 -17.13 19.64
C ILE A 501 -21.77 -16.78 20.15
N VAL A 502 -22.78 -17.21 19.44
CA VAL A 502 -24.17 -17.16 19.94
C VAL A 502 -24.45 -18.51 20.60
N ASN A 503 -24.69 -18.48 21.89
CA ASN A 503 -24.94 -19.67 22.70
C ASN A 503 -26.36 -20.19 22.52
N ALA A 504 -26.60 -21.46 22.89
CA ALA A 504 -27.90 -22.11 22.75
C ALA A 504 -29.01 -21.46 23.60
N ASP A 505 -28.66 -20.76 24.68
CA ASP A 505 -29.56 -20.01 25.55
C ASP A 505 -29.86 -18.58 25.01
N GLY A 506 -29.24 -18.23 23.89
CA GLY A 506 -29.37 -16.94 23.24
C GLY A 506 -28.50 -15.83 23.85
N SER A 507 -27.59 -16.14 24.75
CA SER A 507 -26.52 -15.26 25.17
C SER A 507 -25.45 -15.15 24.06
N VAL A 508 -24.63 -14.09 24.11
CA VAL A 508 -23.54 -13.87 23.15
C VAL A 508 -22.22 -13.83 23.91
N THR A 509 -21.30 -14.71 23.54
CA THR A 509 -19.93 -14.71 24.06
C THR A 509 -18.98 -14.09 23.04
N LYS A 510 -18.29 -13.05 23.45
CA LYS A 510 -17.18 -12.44 22.70
C LYS A 510 -15.87 -12.92 23.32
N ILE A 511 -15.02 -13.55 22.51
CA ILE A 511 -13.68 -14.01 22.92
C ILE A 511 -12.66 -13.12 22.23
N GLU A 512 -11.85 -12.44 23.02
CA GLU A 512 -10.74 -11.60 22.52
C GLU A 512 -9.43 -12.21 23.01
N THR A 513 -8.59 -12.68 22.09
CA THR A 513 -7.24 -13.15 22.41
C THR A 513 -6.26 -12.03 22.17
N LYS A 514 -5.66 -11.45 23.20
CA LYS A 514 -4.62 -10.43 23.10
C LYS A 514 -3.32 -11.02 22.54
N SER A 515 -2.45 -10.17 22.04
CA SER A 515 -1.16 -10.58 21.45
C SER A 515 -0.18 -11.18 22.46
N ASP A 516 -0.32 -10.87 23.74
CA ASP A 516 0.45 -11.45 24.84
C ASP A 516 -0.05 -12.86 25.25
N GLY A 517 -1.13 -13.33 24.60
CA GLY A 517 -1.76 -14.61 24.91
C GLY A 517 -2.85 -14.52 25.97
N THR A 518 -3.13 -13.34 26.52
CA THR A 518 -4.28 -13.13 27.42
C THR A 518 -5.57 -13.36 26.65
N VAL A 519 -6.49 -14.11 27.21
CA VAL A 519 -7.83 -14.37 26.63
C VAL A 519 -8.88 -13.68 27.49
N ILE A 520 -9.71 -12.86 26.87
CA ILE A 520 -10.85 -12.20 27.51
C ILE A 520 -12.13 -12.78 26.90
N GLU A 521 -12.91 -13.45 27.71
CA GLU A 521 -14.22 -13.98 27.33
C GLU A 521 -15.31 -13.14 28.00
N THR A 522 -16.17 -12.50 27.22
CA THR A 522 -17.30 -11.72 27.73
C THR A 522 -18.60 -12.33 27.22
N THR A 523 -19.37 -12.90 28.11
CA THR A 523 -20.72 -13.41 27.83
C THR A 523 -21.75 -12.38 28.25
N THR A 524 -22.65 -12.02 27.33
CA THR A 524 -23.75 -11.07 27.55
C THR A 524 -25.06 -11.80 27.40
N TRP A 525 -25.91 -11.73 28.42
CA TRP A 525 -27.26 -12.27 28.41
C TRP A 525 -28.31 -11.26 27.97
N ARG A 526 -29.49 -11.72 27.63
CA ARG A 526 -30.61 -10.88 27.15
C ARG A 526 -31.12 -9.87 28.15
N ASP A 527 -30.92 -10.11 29.43
CA ASP A 527 -31.28 -9.17 30.50
C ASP A 527 -30.24 -8.07 30.73
N GLY A 528 -29.16 -8.07 29.94
CA GLY A 528 -28.09 -7.09 30.00
C GLY A 528 -27.00 -7.44 31.04
N SER A 529 -27.11 -8.54 31.74
CA SER A 529 -26.03 -9.02 32.61
C SER A 529 -24.83 -9.47 31.77
N THR A 530 -23.61 -9.39 32.35
CA THR A 530 -22.38 -9.81 31.69
C THR A 530 -21.49 -10.58 32.64
N LEU A 531 -20.80 -11.58 32.12
CA LEU A 531 -19.67 -12.25 32.79
C LEU A 531 -18.44 -12.08 31.90
N THR A 532 -17.41 -11.44 32.44
CA THR A 532 -16.11 -11.29 31.76
C THR A 532 -15.10 -12.12 32.53
N ALA A 533 -14.40 -13.02 31.84
CA ALA A 533 -13.28 -13.81 32.37
C ALA A 533 -12.01 -13.38 31.60
N GLU A 534 -11.00 -12.91 32.31
CA GLU A 534 -9.68 -12.62 31.76
C GLU A 534 -8.70 -13.70 32.22
N THR A 535 -8.20 -14.50 31.29
CA THR A 535 -7.21 -15.55 31.53
C THR A 535 -5.85 -15.07 31.06
N SER A 536 -4.93 -14.87 31.98
CA SER A 536 -3.54 -14.50 31.68
C SER A 536 -2.74 -15.69 31.14
N PRO A 537 -1.63 -15.47 30.41
CA PRO A 537 -0.78 -16.56 29.88
C PRO A 537 -0.20 -17.52 30.91
N ASN A 538 -0.11 -17.10 32.17
CA ASN A 538 0.34 -17.92 33.29
C ASN A 538 -0.80 -18.72 33.93
N GLY A 539 -2.00 -18.68 33.36
CA GLY A 539 -3.17 -19.44 33.86
C GLY A 539 -3.98 -18.77 34.96
N ARG A 540 -3.62 -17.56 35.40
CA ARG A 540 -4.44 -16.78 36.35
C ARG A 540 -5.73 -16.33 35.66
N VAL A 541 -6.87 -16.54 36.31
CA VAL A 541 -8.18 -16.14 35.84
C VAL A 541 -8.78 -15.09 36.76
N GLU A 542 -9.18 -13.97 36.20
CA GLU A 542 -9.95 -12.93 36.86
C GLU A 542 -11.35 -12.87 36.24
N THR A 543 -12.40 -12.92 37.05
CA THR A 543 -13.77 -12.83 36.54
C THR A 543 -14.48 -11.62 37.11
N VAL A 544 -15.26 -10.97 36.28
CA VAL A 544 -16.13 -9.84 36.64
C VAL A 544 -17.54 -10.18 36.17
N GLU A 545 -18.45 -10.42 37.12
CA GLU A 545 -19.88 -10.57 36.87
C GLU A 545 -20.59 -9.22 37.10
N LYS A 546 -21.26 -8.70 36.09
CA LYS A 546 -22.15 -7.56 36.25
C LYS A 546 -23.59 -8.02 36.05
N ARG A 547 -24.40 -7.93 37.10
CA ARG A 547 -25.80 -8.34 37.07
C ARG A 547 -26.71 -7.30 36.47
N ALA A 548 -27.91 -7.70 36.06
CA ALA A 548 -28.91 -6.82 35.48
C ALA A 548 -29.37 -5.71 36.43
N ASP A 549 -29.25 -5.90 37.75
CA ASP A 549 -29.53 -4.89 38.78
C ASP A 549 -28.39 -3.90 39.02
N GLY A 550 -27.27 -4.03 38.27
CA GLY A 550 -26.08 -3.18 38.35
C GLY A 550 -25.07 -3.63 39.39
N THR A 551 -25.32 -4.73 40.16
CA THR A 551 -24.37 -5.30 41.09
C THR A 551 -23.17 -5.89 40.34
N THR A 552 -21.95 -5.65 40.81
CA THR A 552 -20.71 -6.21 40.27
C THR A 552 -20.05 -7.13 41.30
N VAL A 553 -19.63 -8.31 40.86
CA VAL A 553 -18.88 -9.27 41.67
C VAL A 553 -17.58 -9.60 40.96
N GLU A 554 -16.46 -9.47 41.65
CA GLU A 554 -15.12 -9.78 41.13
C GLU A 554 -14.56 -10.99 41.86
N THR A 555 -13.96 -11.92 41.13
CA THR A 555 -13.31 -13.12 41.67
C THR A 555 -11.95 -13.29 40.98
N VAL A 556 -10.93 -13.64 41.73
CA VAL A 556 -9.58 -13.93 41.24
C VAL A 556 -9.23 -15.35 41.66
N GLU A 557 -8.94 -16.21 40.68
CA GLU A 557 -8.40 -17.53 40.89
C GLU A 557 -6.92 -17.55 40.49
N SER A 558 -6.05 -17.89 41.43
CA SER A 558 -4.63 -18.13 41.12
C SER A 558 -4.47 -19.52 40.52
N ALA A 559 -3.65 -19.65 39.47
CA ALA A 559 -3.26 -20.94 38.90
C ALA A 559 -2.57 -21.84 39.91
#